data_f7d048a0a506583a918acf6feff1afc7
#
_entry.id   f7d048a0a506583a918acf6feff1afc7
#
_cell.length_a   1.000
_cell.length_b   1.000
_cell.length_c   1.000
_cell.angle_alpha   90.00
_cell.angle_beta   90.00
_cell.angle_gamma   90.00
#
_symmetry.space_group_name_H-M   'P 1'
#
loop_
_entity.id
_entity.type
_entity.pdbx_description
1 polymer ?
#
loop_
_entity_poly.entity_id
_entity_poly.type
_entity_poly.pdbx_seq_one_letter_code
_entity_poly.pdbx_strand_id
1 'polypeptide(L)'
;FTYGMRKATERLAEHGVRNVSASDYDTLLSVAVAENYIKELEGNIQFVESRLKGLKDEQRPTVLHITKGSDLLMIDGGKSMIGEWIKLAGGKSVLPDEANMMTVTVESIIQANPDVIIIGSSGNKVQAAIEKIKADPAWQSISAVKNNRIYANPTGTFPWDRYSTEEALQILWGHNYSPRKNSKTLIWWKKHRRFTKNITVMR
;
A
#
# COMPACT_ATOMS: atom_id res chain seq x y z
N PHE A 1 -11.95 -4.19 3.54
CA PHE A 1 -11.56 -5.57 3.90
C PHE A 1 -11.25 -5.69 5.39
N THR A 2 -10.37 -4.85 5.94
CA THR A 2 -10.05 -4.79 7.38
C THR A 2 -11.27 -4.55 8.26
N TYR A 3 -12.19 -3.68 7.84
CA TYR A 3 -13.43 -3.43 8.57
C TYR A 3 -14.37 -4.65 8.57
N GLY A 4 -14.43 -5.39 7.46
CA GLY A 4 -15.23 -6.60 7.35
C GLY A 4 -14.68 -7.75 8.19
N MET A 5 -13.37 -7.97 8.20
CA MET A 5 -12.72 -8.98 9.03
C MET A 5 -12.83 -8.66 10.52
N ARG A 6 -12.63 -7.41 10.93
CA ARG A 6 -12.80 -6.96 12.31
C ARG A 6 -14.22 -7.20 12.80
N LYS A 7 -15.24 -6.84 12.02
CA LYS A 7 -16.65 -7.12 12.37
C LYS A 7 -16.98 -8.61 12.41
N ALA A 8 -16.41 -9.42 11.54
CA ALA A 8 -16.58 -10.86 11.59
C ALA A 8 -15.98 -11.45 12.88
N THR A 9 -14.78 -11.00 13.26
CA THR A 9 -14.11 -11.42 14.51
C THR A 9 -14.88 -10.96 15.74
N GLU A 10 -15.37 -9.72 15.76
CA GLU A 10 -16.22 -9.19 16.84
C GLU A 10 -17.53 -10.00 16.98
N ARG A 11 -18.19 -10.34 15.87
CA ARG A 11 -19.42 -11.15 15.88
C ARG A 11 -19.21 -12.59 16.35
N LEU A 12 -18.09 -13.22 15.99
CA LEU A 12 -17.75 -14.57 16.46
C LEU A 12 -17.47 -14.58 17.95
N ALA A 13 -16.82 -13.56 18.48
CA ALA A 13 -16.59 -13.37 19.91
C ALA A 13 -17.90 -13.10 20.68
N GLU A 14 -18.82 -12.32 20.11
CA GLU A 14 -20.14 -12.03 20.68
C GLU A 14 -21.06 -13.26 20.75
N HIS A 15 -20.87 -14.22 19.84
CA HIS A 15 -21.71 -15.44 19.77
C HIS A 15 -21.21 -16.57 20.66
N GLY A 16 -20.21 -16.32 21.51
CA GLY A 16 -19.82 -17.17 22.62
C GLY A 16 -19.61 -18.63 22.22
N VAL A 17 -18.79 -18.94 21.26
CA VAL A 17 -18.41 -20.30 20.88
C VAL A 17 -17.69 -20.92 22.07
N ARG A 18 -18.47 -21.58 22.97
CA ARG A 18 -17.94 -22.15 24.21
C ARG A 18 -17.81 -23.69 24.21
N ASN A 19 -18.32 -24.35 23.18
CA ASN A 19 -18.22 -25.81 23.04
C ASN A 19 -17.61 -26.13 21.68
N VAL A 20 -16.41 -26.68 21.66
CA VAL A 20 -15.57 -26.87 20.48
C VAL A 20 -15.80 -28.28 19.93
N SER A 21 -16.46 -28.39 18.79
CA SER A 21 -16.42 -29.57 17.92
C SER A 21 -15.23 -29.52 16.97
N ALA A 22 -14.93 -30.56 16.20
CA ALA A 22 -13.86 -30.57 15.23
C ALA A 22 -14.04 -29.48 14.13
N SER A 23 -15.30 -29.14 13.79
CA SER A 23 -15.63 -28.04 12.87
C SER A 23 -15.39 -26.65 13.49
N ASP A 24 -15.44 -26.54 14.81
CA ASP A 24 -15.20 -25.30 15.54
C ASP A 24 -13.69 -25.00 15.64
N TYR A 25 -12.83 -26.03 15.54
CA TYR A 25 -11.38 -25.88 15.60
C TYR A 25 -10.86 -25.05 14.43
N ASP A 26 -11.36 -25.30 13.21
CA ASP A 26 -11.01 -24.51 12.03
C ASP A 26 -11.51 -23.07 12.15
N THR A 27 -12.68 -22.88 12.76
CA THR A 27 -13.24 -21.55 13.03
C THR A 27 -12.39 -20.79 14.05
N LEU A 28 -12.01 -21.44 15.15
CA LEU A 28 -11.15 -20.84 16.18
C LEU A 28 -9.77 -20.51 15.66
N LEU A 29 -9.19 -21.39 14.84
CA LEU A 29 -7.90 -21.13 14.18
C LEU A 29 -8.00 -19.93 13.22
N SER A 30 -9.08 -19.85 12.46
CA SER A 30 -9.35 -18.72 11.55
C SER A 30 -9.52 -17.41 12.30
N VAL A 31 -10.20 -17.42 13.47
CA VAL A 31 -10.34 -16.25 14.35
C VAL A 31 -8.96 -15.81 14.89
N ALA A 32 -8.18 -16.74 15.43
CA ALA A 32 -6.85 -16.43 15.97
C ALA A 32 -5.89 -15.87 14.89
N VAL A 33 -5.97 -16.40 13.68
CA VAL A 33 -5.21 -15.88 12.54
C VAL A 33 -5.65 -14.46 12.18
N ALA A 34 -6.96 -14.21 12.17
CA ALA A 34 -7.51 -12.89 11.88
C ALA A 34 -7.12 -11.86 12.97
N GLU A 35 -7.19 -12.22 14.24
CA GLU A 35 -6.78 -11.36 15.36
C GLU A 35 -5.29 -11.00 15.28
N ASN A 36 -4.44 -11.99 15.01
CA ASN A 36 -3.01 -11.75 14.83
C ASN A 36 -2.73 -10.82 13.66
N TYR A 37 -3.45 -10.99 12.54
CA TYR A 37 -3.34 -10.09 11.39
C TYR A 37 -3.74 -8.65 11.72
N ILE A 38 -4.88 -8.47 12.41
CA ILE A 38 -5.36 -7.14 12.84
C ILE A 38 -4.33 -6.48 13.74
N LYS A 39 -3.82 -7.20 14.74
CA LYS A 39 -2.79 -6.71 15.66
C LYS A 39 -1.52 -6.27 14.93
N GLU A 40 -1.11 -7.02 13.91
CA GLU A 40 0.07 -6.66 13.11
C GLU A 40 -0.18 -5.44 12.25
N LEU A 41 -1.33 -5.37 11.58
CA LEU A 41 -1.73 -4.20 10.79
C LEU A 41 -1.78 -2.93 11.65
N GLU A 42 -2.44 -2.99 12.79
CA GLU A 42 -2.53 -1.87 13.74
C GLU A 42 -1.14 -1.46 14.26
N GLY A 43 -0.30 -2.43 14.58
CA GLY A 43 1.08 -2.18 14.99
C GLY A 43 1.91 -1.49 13.91
N ASN A 44 1.73 -1.86 12.64
CA ASN A 44 2.38 -1.23 11.51
C ASN A 44 1.89 0.21 11.29
N ILE A 45 0.58 0.44 11.41
CA ILE A 45 -0.01 1.79 11.35
C ILE A 45 0.56 2.67 12.45
N GLN A 46 0.51 2.23 13.71
CA GLN A 46 1.04 2.97 14.86
C GLN A 46 2.53 3.28 14.72
N PHE A 47 3.30 2.30 14.20
CA PHE A 47 4.72 2.51 13.93
C PHE A 47 4.93 3.65 12.94
N VAL A 48 4.22 3.64 11.80
CA VAL A 48 4.34 4.71 10.78
C VAL A 48 3.86 6.05 11.34
N GLU A 49 2.72 6.10 12.02
CA GLU A 49 2.19 7.31 12.66
C GLU A 49 3.21 7.93 13.63
N SER A 50 3.86 7.09 14.44
CA SER A 50 4.90 7.56 15.37
C SER A 50 6.06 8.26 14.65
N ARG A 51 6.37 7.84 13.42
CA ARG A 51 7.43 8.42 12.57
C ARG A 51 6.99 9.67 11.84
N LEU A 52 5.69 9.78 11.57
CA LEU A 52 5.10 10.95 10.91
C LEU A 52 4.79 12.08 11.90
N LYS A 53 4.85 11.81 13.22
CA LYS A 53 4.57 12.79 14.27
C LYS A 53 5.41 14.05 14.08
N GLY A 54 4.72 15.21 14.00
CA GLY A 54 5.35 16.51 13.77
C GLY A 54 5.82 16.74 12.31
N LEU A 55 5.48 15.87 11.35
CA LEU A 55 5.64 16.15 9.93
C LEU A 55 4.54 17.11 9.49
N LYS A 56 4.93 18.27 8.97
CA LYS A 56 4.00 19.24 8.41
C LYS A 56 3.44 18.75 7.09
N ASP A 57 2.25 19.19 6.71
CA ASP A 57 1.59 18.76 5.49
C ASP A 57 2.39 19.10 4.22
N GLU A 58 3.05 20.24 4.19
CA GLU A 58 3.92 20.67 3.08
C GLU A 58 5.15 19.78 2.91
N GLN A 59 5.53 19.02 3.93
CA GLN A 59 6.67 18.09 3.89
C GLN A 59 6.27 16.69 3.40
N ARG A 60 4.99 16.43 3.21
CA ARG A 60 4.48 15.15 2.70
C ARG A 60 4.64 15.10 1.19
N PRO A 61 5.25 14.04 0.64
CA PRO A 61 5.40 13.92 -0.81
C PRO A 61 4.04 13.73 -1.50
N THR A 62 3.88 14.34 -2.64
CA THR A 62 2.77 14.06 -3.54
C THR A 62 3.03 12.76 -4.30
N VAL A 63 2.04 11.88 -4.33
CA VAL A 63 2.14 10.53 -4.89
C VAL A 63 1.11 10.34 -6.00
N LEU A 64 1.60 9.99 -7.19
CA LEU A 64 0.78 9.47 -8.28
C LEU A 64 0.80 7.94 -8.22
N HIS A 65 -0.36 7.33 -8.11
CA HIS A 65 -0.50 5.88 -8.26
C HIS A 65 -1.12 5.56 -9.62
N ILE A 66 -0.35 4.90 -10.48
CA ILE A 66 -0.81 4.38 -11.77
C ILE A 66 -1.39 3.00 -11.52
N THR A 67 -2.66 2.80 -11.88
CA THR A 67 -3.42 1.58 -11.58
C THR A 67 -2.77 0.32 -12.15
N LYS A 68 -2.18 0.41 -13.35
CA LYS A 68 -1.54 -0.72 -14.04
C LYS A 68 -0.51 -0.26 -15.08
N GLY A 69 0.58 -0.99 -15.22
CA GLY A 69 1.65 -0.64 -16.17
C GLY A 69 1.26 -0.71 -17.66
N SER A 70 0.11 -1.32 -18.01
CA SER A 70 -0.39 -1.36 -19.39
C SER A 70 -1.09 -0.08 -19.83
N ASP A 71 -1.45 0.80 -18.87
CA ASP A 71 -2.16 2.04 -19.13
C ASP A 71 -1.66 3.11 -18.15
N LEU A 72 -0.76 3.97 -18.62
CA LEU A 72 -0.09 4.98 -17.79
C LEU A 72 -0.98 6.16 -17.42
N LEU A 73 -2.13 6.29 -18.06
CA LEU A 73 -3.10 7.37 -17.83
C LEU A 73 -4.27 6.93 -16.93
N MET A 74 -4.34 5.65 -16.57
CA MET A 74 -5.30 5.16 -15.60
C MET A 74 -4.70 5.23 -14.20
N ILE A 75 -5.24 6.09 -13.35
CA ILE A 75 -4.70 6.38 -12.03
C ILE A 75 -5.72 6.15 -10.92
N ASP A 76 -5.24 6.04 -9.69
CA ASP A 76 -6.06 5.92 -8.49
C ASP A 76 -5.96 7.22 -7.67
N GLY A 77 -7.12 7.82 -7.36
CA GLY A 77 -7.22 9.07 -6.62
C GLY A 77 -7.29 8.90 -5.11
N GLY A 78 -7.42 10.04 -4.41
CA GLY A 78 -7.43 10.09 -2.96
C GLY A 78 -8.67 9.47 -2.29
N LYS A 79 -9.82 9.51 -2.96
CA LYS A 79 -11.08 8.88 -2.49
C LYS A 79 -11.13 7.40 -2.86
N SER A 80 -10.07 6.66 -2.57
CA SER A 80 -9.94 5.25 -2.84
C SER A 80 -9.17 4.55 -1.72
N MET A 81 -9.19 3.23 -1.68
CA MET A 81 -8.32 2.44 -0.78
C MET A 81 -6.83 2.75 -1.00
N ILE A 82 -6.46 3.02 -2.25
CA ILE A 82 -5.08 3.43 -2.60
C ILE A 82 -4.75 4.79 -1.96
N GLY A 83 -5.65 5.76 -2.04
CA GLY A 83 -5.49 7.07 -1.39
C GLY A 83 -5.33 6.95 0.13
N GLU A 84 -6.09 6.04 0.76
CA GLU A 84 -6.00 5.83 2.21
C GLU A 84 -4.63 5.26 2.63
N TRP A 85 -4.12 4.21 1.98
CA TRP A 85 -2.79 3.72 2.38
C TRP A 85 -1.66 4.71 2.03
N ILE A 86 -1.78 5.50 0.95
CA ILE A 86 -0.83 6.59 0.66
C ILE A 86 -0.79 7.59 1.82
N LYS A 87 -1.96 7.99 2.31
CA LYS A 87 -2.11 8.90 3.45
C LYS A 87 -1.54 8.31 4.73
N LEU A 88 -1.86 7.05 5.06
CA LEU A 88 -1.32 6.33 6.21
C LEU A 88 0.20 6.20 6.13
N ALA A 89 0.75 5.99 4.94
CA ALA A 89 2.20 5.94 4.71
C ALA A 89 2.89 7.31 4.79
N GLY A 90 2.13 8.41 4.90
CA GLY A 90 2.64 9.78 5.03
C GLY A 90 2.79 10.54 3.72
N GLY A 91 2.21 10.05 2.63
CA GLY A 91 2.10 10.76 1.35
C GLY A 91 0.79 11.54 1.21
N LYS A 92 0.63 12.20 0.05
CA LYS A 92 -0.61 12.84 -0.40
C LYS A 92 -0.90 12.38 -1.82
N SER A 93 -2.13 11.97 -2.12
CA SER A 93 -2.51 11.73 -3.52
C SER A 93 -2.43 13.03 -4.33
N VAL A 94 -1.94 12.97 -5.55
CA VAL A 94 -1.94 14.12 -6.48
C VAL A 94 -3.35 14.53 -6.88
N LEU A 95 -4.32 13.62 -6.78
CA LEU A 95 -5.74 13.88 -7.03
C LEU A 95 -6.56 13.49 -5.79
N PRO A 96 -6.57 14.35 -4.74
CA PRO A 96 -7.13 13.99 -3.43
C PRO A 96 -8.65 13.77 -3.46
N ASP A 97 -9.35 14.41 -4.38
CA ASP A 97 -10.81 14.41 -4.47
C ASP A 97 -11.37 13.39 -5.47
N GLU A 98 -10.51 12.71 -6.21
CA GLU A 98 -10.90 11.76 -7.24
C GLU A 98 -11.00 10.32 -6.69
N ALA A 99 -11.83 9.51 -7.39
CA ALA A 99 -11.98 8.09 -7.12
C ALA A 99 -10.80 7.27 -7.67
N ASN A 100 -10.90 5.94 -7.65
CA ASN A 100 -9.93 5.05 -8.29
C ASN A 100 -10.25 4.82 -9.78
N MET A 101 -9.24 4.31 -10.52
CA MET A 101 -9.36 3.93 -11.94
C MET A 101 -9.84 5.07 -12.85
N MET A 102 -9.42 6.29 -12.56
CA MET A 102 -9.73 7.47 -13.36
C MET A 102 -8.76 7.57 -14.54
N THR A 103 -9.31 7.87 -15.72
CA THR A 103 -8.47 8.20 -16.89
C THR A 103 -8.17 9.69 -16.88
N VAL A 104 -6.90 10.03 -16.94
CA VAL A 104 -6.39 11.41 -16.96
C VAL A 104 -5.58 11.67 -18.22
N THR A 105 -5.15 12.93 -18.43
CA THR A 105 -4.22 13.29 -19.52
C THR A 105 -2.79 13.42 -18.98
N VAL A 106 -1.81 13.33 -19.87
CA VAL A 106 -0.40 13.54 -19.46
C VAL A 106 -0.17 14.96 -18.97
N GLU A 107 -0.88 15.95 -19.56
CA GLU A 107 -0.82 17.34 -19.14
C GLU A 107 -1.30 17.55 -17.71
N SER A 108 -2.38 16.86 -17.30
CA SER A 108 -2.86 16.93 -15.92
C SER A 108 -1.86 16.31 -14.92
N ILE A 109 -1.16 15.24 -15.32
CA ILE A 109 -0.08 14.65 -14.50
C ILE A 109 1.10 15.62 -14.40
N ILE A 110 1.48 16.26 -15.50
CA ILE A 110 2.56 17.28 -15.53
C ILE A 110 2.19 18.46 -14.61
N GLN A 111 0.97 18.92 -14.68
CA GLN A 111 0.48 20.01 -13.83
C GLN A 111 0.47 19.63 -12.35
N ALA A 112 0.06 18.42 -12.03
CA ALA A 112 0.07 17.88 -10.67
C ALA A 112 1.50 17.67 -10.13
N ASN A 113 2.48 17.49 -11.01
CA ASN A 113 3.91 17.37 -10.73
C ASN A 113 4.25 16.48 -9.52
N PRO A 114 3.92 15.18 -9.54
CA PRO A 114 4.14 14.29 -8.42
C PRO A 114 5.62 14.18 -8.01
N ASP A 115 5.85 14.06 -6.70
CA ASP A 115 7.16 13.77 -6.12
C ASP A 115 7.54 12.29 -6.23
N VAL A 116 6.53 11.43 -6.30
CA VAL A 116 6.66 9.96 -6.37
C VAL A 116 5.65 9.41 -7.35
N ILE A 117 6.08 8.47 -8.18
CA ILE A 117 5.19 7.65 -9.02
C ILE A 117 5.28 6.20 -8.54
N ILE A 118 4.13 5.59 -8.28
CA ILE A 118 4.00 4.17 -7.95
C ILE A 118 3.16 3.51 -9.03
N ILE A 119 3.64 2.41 -9.59
CA ILE A 119 2.93 1.65 -10.61
C ILE A 119 2.39 0.37 -9.99
N GLY A 120 1.07 0.27 -9.91
CA GLY A 120 0.33 -0.91 -9.47
C GLY A 120 0.47 -2.06 -10.47
N SER A 121 -0.05 -3.23 -10.07
CA SER A 121 0.12 -4.51 -10.77
C SER A 121 1.57 -5.03 -10.80
N SER A 122 1.75 -6.20 -11.35
CA SER A 122 3.00 -6.97 -11.27
C SER A 122 3.50 -7.42 -12.64
N GLY A 123 4.73 -7.91 -12.66
CA GLY A 123 5.34 -8.56 -13.80
C GLY A 123 6.06 -7.62 -14.77
N ASN A 124 6.38 -8.16 -15.97
CA ASN A 124 7.20 -7.46 -16.97
C ASN A 124 6.58 -6.14 -17.47
N LYS A 125 5.26 -5.99 -17.38
CA LYS A 125 4.55 -4.76 -17.80
C LYS A 125 4.90 -3.56 -16.92
N VAL A 126 5.18 -3.75 -15.64
CA VAL A 126 5.55 -2.67 -14.73
C VAL A 126 6.94 -2.13 -15.07
N GLN A 127 7.90 -3.01 -15.31
CA GLN A 127 9.24 -2.61 -15.70
C GLN A 127 9.24 -1.87 -17.05
N ALA A 128 8.51 -2.39 -18.04
CA ALA A 128 8.35 -1.74 -19.33
C ALA A 128 7.66 -0.35 -19.21
N ALA A 129 6.70 -0.21 -18.28
CA ALA A 129 6.06 1.06 -17.98
C ALA A 129 7.04 2.08 -17.40
N ILE A 130 7.89 1.67 -16.46
CA ILE A 130 8.93 2.53 -15.88
C ILE A 130 9.90 3.02 -16.97
N GLU A 131 10.34 2.11 -17.83
CA GLU A 131 11.23 2.43 -18.96
C GLU A 131 10.57 3.40 -19.94
N LYS A 132 9.29 3.17 -20.27
CA LYS A 132 8.52 4.07 -21.13
C LYS A 132 8.42 5.47 -20.52
N ILE A 133 8.07 5.60 -19.24
CA ILE A 133 8.00 6.90 -18.54
C ILE A 133 9.37 7.60 -18.59
N LYS A 134 10.46 6.86 -18.37
CA LYS A 134 11.82 7.42 -18.38
C LYS A 134 12.30 7.85 -19.78
N ALA A 135 11.80 7.19 -20.81
CA ALA A 135 12.19 7.49 -22.20
C ALA A 135 11.33 8.58 -22.87
N ASP A 136 10.11 8.80 -22.37
CA ASP A 136 9.15 9.71 -22.99
C ASP A 136 9.46 11.17 -22.61
N PRO A 137 9.75 12.06 -23.59
CA PRO A 137 10.05 13.46 -23.33
C PRO A 137 8.95 14.22 -22.58
N ALA A 138 7.68 13.84 -22.76
CA ALA A 138 6.56 14.50 -22.09
C ALA A 138 6.62 14.36 -20.57
N TRP A 139 7.20 13.26 -20.05
CA TRP A 139 7.30 12.99 -18.62
C TRP A 139 8.55 13.61 -17.95
N GLN A 140 9.53 14.10 -18.73
CA GLN A 140 10.83 14.53 -18.19
C GLN A 140 10.76 15.78 -17.32
N SER A 141 9.70 16.57 -17.42
CA SER A 141 9.49 17.74 -16.56
C SER A 141 9.04 17.39 -15.12
N ILE A 142 8.52 16.18 -14.92
CA ILE A 142 7.91 15.72 -13.66
C ILE A 142 8.99 15.47 -12.60
N SER A 143 8.77 15.97 -11.37
CA SER A 143 9.70 15.84 -10.24
C SER A 143 10.08 14.38 -9.94
N ALA A 144 9.13 13.47 -9.95
CA ALA A 144 9.36 12.05 -9.73
C ALA A 144 10.32 11.44 -10.78
N VAL A 145 10.21 11.85 -12.04
CA VAL A 145 11.06 11.38 -13.14
C VAL A 145 12.46 11.93 -12.99
N LYS A 146 12.61 13.25 -12.83
CA LYS A 146 13.89 13.93 -12.60
C LYS A 146 14.69 13.34 -11.43
N ASN A 147 13.99 13.00 -10.36
CA ASN A 147 14.60 12.49 -9.13
C ASN A 147 14.67 10.95 -9.09
N ASN A 148 14.33 10.27 -10.18
CA ASN A 148 14.30 8.81 -10.30
C ASN A 148 13.46 8.13 -9.18
N ARG A 149 12.31 8.73 -8.85
CA ARG A 149 11.38 8.25 -7.80
C ARG A 149 10.15 7.58 -8.41
N ILE A 150 10.39 6.62 -9.29
CA ILE A 150 9.37 5.78 -9.93
C ILE A 150 9.57 4.36 -9.41
N TYR A 151 8.51 3.78 -8.87
CA TYR A 151 8.58 2.50 -8.17
C TYR A 151 7.51 1.53 -8.66
N ALA A 152 7.89 0.26 -8.76
CA ALA A 152 6.94 -0.84 -8.90
C ALA A 152 6.31 -1.13 -7.54
N ASN A 153 4.97 -1.24 -7.49
CA ASN A 153 4.32 -1.71 -6.28
C ASN A 153 4.72 -3.17 -6.00
N PRO A 154 5.00 -3.54 -4.74
CA PRO A 154 5.34 -4.91 -4.42
C PRO A 154 4.21 -5.89 -4.72
N THR A 155 4.62 -7.11 -5.05
CA THR A 155 3.73 -8.26 -5.24
C THR A 155 4.28 -9.43 -4.46
N GLY A 156 3.41 -10.07 -3.70
CA GLY A 156 3.67 -11.33 -3.04
C GLY A 156 2.78 -12.41 -3.65
N THR A 157 1.89 -12.97 -2.85
CA THR A 157 0.83 -13.86 -3.34
C THR A 157 -0.17 -13.07 -4.20
N PHE A 158 -0.38 -11.79 -3.87
CA PHE A 158 -1.19 -10.84 -4.60
C PHE A 158 -0.50 -9.46 -4.61
N PRO A 159 -0.87 -8.50 -5.49
CA PRO A 159 -0.40 -7.12 -5.37
C PRO A 159 -0.75 -6.51 -4.01
N TRP A 160 0.24 -5.93 -3.33
CA TRP A 160 0.08 -5.44 -1.97
C TRP A 160 -0.88 -4.25 -1.85
N ASP A 161 -0.99 -3.47 -2.91
CA ASP A 161 -1.85 -2.29 -2.99
C ASP A 161 -3.35 -2.62 -3.12
N ARG A 162 -3.73 -3.92 -3.23
CA ARG A 162 -5.12 -4.32 -3.53
C ARG A 162 -5.53 -5.58 -2.80
N TYR A 163 -6.52 -5.47 -1.90
CA TYR A 163 -7.29 -6.59 -1.33
C TYR A 163 -6.46 -7.80 -0.87
N SER A 164 -5.23 -7.55 -0.43
CA SER A 164 -4.30 -8.58 0.00
C SER A 164 -4.08 -8.51 1.50
N THR A 165 -3.89 -9.65 2.15
CA THR A 165 -3.40 -9.68 3.54
C THR A 165 -2.00 -9.07 3.67
N GLU A 166 -1.26 -9.01 2.58
CA GLU A 166 0.06 -8.37 2.49
C GLU A 166 -0.03 -6.83 2.48
N GLU A 167 -1.25 -6.26 2.40
CA GLU A 167 -1.51 -4.82 2.57
C GLU A 167 -0.98 -4.29 3.92
N ALA A 168 -0.92 -5.12 4.94
CA ALA A 168 -0.29 -4.76 6.20
C ALA A 168 1.17 -4.30 6.04
N LEU A 169 1.85 -4.79 5.00
CA LEU A 169 3.22 -4.42 4.65
C LEU A 169 3.30 -3.21 3.70
N GLN A 170 2.21 -2.93 2.97
CA GLN A 170 2.12 -1.83 2.01
C GLN A 170 2.39 -0.48 2.68
N ILE A 171 1.81 -0.25 3.85
CA ILE A 171 1.96 1.00 4.61
C ILE A 171 3.43 1.23 5.00
N LEU A 172 4.11 0.18 5.45
CA LEU A 172 5.54 0.24 5.79
C LEU A 172 6.42 0.49 4.56
N TRP A 173 6.09 -0.18 3.46
CA TRP A 173 6.79 0.01 2.20
C TRP A 173 6.58 1.44 1.66
N GLY A 174 5.36 1.92 1.64
CA GLY A 174 5.02 3.28 1.23
C GLY A 174 5.72 4.35 2.08
N HIS A 175 5.84 4.11 3.40
CA HIS A 175 6.54 5.03 4.30
C HIS A 175 8.03 5.24 3.93
N ASN A 176 8.69 4.30 3.26
CA ASN A 176 10.08 4.46 2.82
C ASN A 176 10.27 5.62 1.82
N TYR A 177 9.21 6.09 1.19
CA TYR A 177 9.25 7.24 0.27
C TYR A 177 8.97 8.58 0.97
N SER A 178 8.62 8.54 2.27
CA SER A 178 8.53 9.74 3.10
C SER A 178 9.90 10.42 3.26
N PRO A 179 9.96 11.75 3.41
CA PRO A 179 11.22 12.49 3.56
C PRO A 179 12.01 12.12 4.82
N ARG A 180 11.35 11.55 5.83
CA ARG A 180 12.02 11.08 7.06
C ARG A 180 12.54 9.65 6.94
N LYS A 181 13.33 9.36 5.92
CA LYS A 181 14.05 8.08 5.81
C LYS A 181 14.93 7.87 7.05
N ASN A 182 14.58 6.91 7.89
CA ASN A 182 15.47 6.46 8.94
C ASN A 182 15.91 5.02 8.61
N SER A 183 17.21 4.76 8.70
CA SER A 183 17.81 3.42 8.48
C SER A 183 17.13 2.31 9.29
N LYS A 184 16.46 2.65 10.39
CA LYS A 184 15.68 1.73 11.23
C LYS A 184 14.46 1.14 10.51
N THR A 185 13.84 1.85 9.55
CA THR A 185 12.71 1.32 8.78
C THR A 185 13.17 0.21 7.82
N LEU A 186 14.33 0.37 7.20
CA LEU A 186 14.96 -0.65 6.35
C LEU A 186 15.39 -1.89 7.16
N ILE A 187 15.84 -1.71 8.39
CA ILE A 187 16.24 -2.80 9.30
C ILE A 187 14.99 -3.56 9.76
N TRP A 188 13.92 -2.83 10.09
CA TRP A 188 12.65 -3.43 10.48
C TRP A 188 12.05 -4.27 9.34
N TRP A 189 12.03 -3.75 8.12
CA TRP A 189 11.63 -4.45 6.90
C TRP A 189 12.46 -5.73 6.68
N LYS A 190 13.77 -5.68 6.81
CA LYS A 190 14.64 -6.85 6.68
C LYS A 190 14.35 -7.91 7.76
N LYS A 191 14.00 -7.49 8.96
CA LYS A 191 13.70 -8.38 10.10
C LYS A 191 12.33 -9.07 9.92
N HIS A 192 11.36 -8.40 9.30
CA HIS A 192 9.99 -8.91 9.10
C HIS A 192 9.77 -9.62 7.76
N ARG A 193 10.79 -9.73 6.91
CA ARG A 193 10.80 -10.59 5.71
C ARG A 193 10.44 -12.07 5.99
N ARG A 194 10.55 -12.50 7.23
CA ARG A 194 10.13 -13.85 7.67
C ARG A 194 8.60 -14.01 7.68
N PHE A 195 7.85 -12.93 7.77
CA PHE A 195 6.38 -12.96 7.81
C PHE A 195 5.79 -13.43 6.48
N THR A 196 6.28 -12.94 5.36
CA THR A 196 5.83 -13.40 4.02
C THR A 196 6.14 -14.88 3.79
N LYS A 197 7.24 -15.41 4.33
CA LYS A 197 7.53 -16.85 4.27
C LYS A 197 6.54 -17.70 5.08
N ASN A 198 6.06 -17.19 6.21
CA ASN A 198 5.15 -17.95 7.09
C ASN A 198 3.70 -17.95 6.57
N ILE A 199 3.26 -16.90 5.87
CA ILE A 199 1.94 -16.87 5.19
C ILE A 199 1.91 -17.82 3.99
N THR A 200 3.03 -17.98 3.30
CA THR A 200 3.14 -18.89 2.12
C THR A 200 3.20 -20.38 2.50
N VAL A 201 3.49 -20.73 3.74
CA VAL A 201 3.64 -22.12 4.22
C VAL A 201 2.32 -22.71 4.73
N MET A 202 1.24 -21.91 4.83
CA MET A 202 -0.10 -22.41 5.17
C MET A 202 -0.90 -22.80 3.91
N ARG A 203 -0.30 -23.58 3.01
CA ARG A 203 -0.97 -24.35 1.96
C ARG A 203 -1.02 -25.81 2.32
#